data_04aba7fae0e2c76f143e4d2111bbdc7d
#
_entry.id   04aba7fae0e2c76f143e4d2111bbdc7d
#
_cell.length_a   1.000
_cell.length_b   1.000
_cell.length_c   1.000
_cell.angle_alpha   90.00
_cell.angle_beta   90.00
_cell.angle_gamma   90.00
#
_symmetry.space_group_name_H-M   'P 1'
#
loop_
_entity.id
_entity.type
_entity.pdbx_description
1 polymer ?
#
loop_
_entity_poly.entity_id
_entity_poly.type
_entity_poly.pdbx_seq_one_letter_code
_entity_poly.pdbx_strand_id
1 'polypeptide(L)'
;MADKRDTYDDNGSGFSKEFVIWITLLVSIILILCVFDLCGPLSGIFGAFLFGMFGFMAYVFPFLLFFSAGFYLMNKNNRRVTGRIIASWILYIIIASLFQLFKTEQAESIIKCYTQGYTEKMGGGLIGGLISTGLTSAVGTFAVALI
;
A
#
# COMPACT_ATOMS: atom_id res chain seq x y z
N MET A 1 -34.59 -30.80 22.16
CA MET A 1 -34.64 -30.63 20.69
C MET A 1 -33.74 -29.47 20.36
N ALA A 2 -32.41 -29.73 20.38
CA ALA A 2 -31.37 -28.69 20.33
C ALA A 2 -30.88 -28.53 18.89
N ASP A 3 -30.86 -27.35 18.56
CA ASP A 3 -30.39 -26.54 17.47
C ASP A 3 -29.26 -27.16 16.61
N LYS A 4 -29.64 -27.56 15.40
CA LYS A 4 -28.77 -28.06 14.32
C LYS A 4 -28.51 -26.98 13.25
N ARG A 5 -28.73 -25.72 13.55
CA ARG A 5 -28.65 -24.62 12.53
C ARG A 5 -27.35 -23.87 12.47
N ASP A 6 -26.47 -24.00 13.45
CA ASP A 6 -25.26 -23.17 13.54
C ASP A 6 -24.00 -23.77 12.89
N THR A 7 -24.08 -24.96 12.31
CA THR A 7 -22.90 -25.66 11.77
C THR A 7 -22.70 -25.47 10.25
N TYR A 8 -23.63 -24.82 9.55
CA TYR A 8 -23.60 -24.74 8.08
C TYR A 8 -22.97 -23.46 7.52
N ASP A 9 -22.86 -22.37 8.30
CA ASP A 9 -22.37 -21.09 7.80
C ASP A 9 -20.86 -20.87 7.98
N ASP A 10 -20.19 -21.68 8.81
CA ASP A 10 -18.76 -21.48 9.11
C ASP A 10 -17.82 -22.07 8.05
N ASN A 11 -18.24 -23.10 7.31
CA ASN A 11 -17.43 -23.73 6.28
C ASN A 11 -17.31 -22.90 4.98
N GLY A 12 -18.35 -22.17 4.59
CA GLY A 12 -18.32 -21.29 3.41
C GLY A 12 -17.45 -20.06 3.58
N SER A 13 -17.50 -19.47 4.76
CA SER A 13 -16.75 -18.27 5.13
C SER A 13 -15.24 -18.56 5.31
N GLY A 14 -14.88 -19.73 5.80
CA GLY A 14 -13.49 -20.15 5.95
C GLY A 14 -12.79 -20.36 4.60
N PHE A 15 -13.43 -21.08 3.71
CA PHE A 15 -12.90 -21.39 2.38
C PHE A 15 -12.69 -20.12 1.52
N SER A 16 -13.63 -19.20 1.55
CA SER A 16 -13.50 -17.91 0.84
C SER A 16 -12.33 -17.07 1.35
N LYS A 17 -12.12 -17.03 2.66
CA LYS A 17 -11.00 -16.28 3.27
C LYS A 17 -9.65 -16.89 2.92
N GLU A 18 -9.54 -18.20 2.94
CA GLU A 18 -8.32 -18.91 2.54
C GLU A 18 -7.97 -18.65 1.07
N PHE A 19 -8.98 -18.74 0.20
CA PHE A 19 -8.81 -18.48 -1.23
C PHE A 19 -8.33 -17.06 -1.51
N VAL A 20 -8.90 -16.06 -0.84
CA VAL A 20 -8.46 -14.66 -0.95
C VAL A 20 -6.99 -14.48 -0.53
N ILE A 21 -6.56 -15.16 0.54
CA ILE A 21 -5.16 -15.08 1.00
C ILE A 21 -4.21 -15.69 -0.04
N TRP A 22 -4.56 -16.85 -0.61
CA TRP A 22 -3.74 -17.48 -1.65
C TRP A 22 -3.64 -16.60 -2.90
N ILE A 23 -4.75 -15.99 -3.33
CA ILE A 23 -4.74 -15.03 -4.43
C ILE A 23 -3.86 -13.81 -4.08
N THR A 24 -3.96 -13.28 -2.87
CA THR A 24 -3.15 -12.13 -2.43
C THR A 24 -1.66 -12.46 -2.45
N LEU A 25 -1.27 -13.65 -1.99
CA LEU A 25 0.12 -14.12 -2.06
C LEU A 25 0.61 -14.23 -3.50
N LEU A 26 -0.19 -14.82 -4.38
CA LEU A 26 0.14 -14.97 -5.80
C LEU A 26 0.29 -13.60 -6.47
N VAL A 27 -0.65 -12.69 -6.26
CA VAL A 27 -0.59 -11.32 -6.77
C VAL A 27 0.64 -10.59 -6.24
N SER A 28 0.99 -10.76 -4.97
CA SER A 28 2.18 -10.16 -4.36
C SER A 28 3.46 -10.63 -5.06
N ILE A 29 3.58 -11.92 -5.36
CA ILE A 29 4.73 -12.47 -6.08
C ILE A 29 4.81 -11.89 -7.50
N ILE A 30 3.69 -11.81 -8.21
CA ILE A 30 3.65 -11.20 -9.56
C ILE A 30 4.07 -9.73 -9.49
N LEU A 31 3.60 -8.97 -8.51
CA LEU A 31 3.98 -7.58 -8.32
C LEU A 31 5.47 -7.42 -8.01
N ILE A 32 6.06 -8.30 -7.21
CA ILE A 32 7.52 -8.33 -6.97
C ILE A 32 8.25 -8.48 -8.31
N LEU A 33 7.87 -9.46 -9.11
CA LEU A 33 8.49 -9.69 -10.42
C LEU A 33 8.31 -8.48 -11.36
N CYS A 34 7.14 -7.84 -11.34
CA CYS A 34 6.87 -6.65 -12.16
C CYS A 34 7.70 -5.43 -11.73
N VAL A 35 7.87 -5.20 -10.42
CA VAL A 35 8.64 -4.08 -9.89
C VAL A 35 10.14 -4.23 -10.20
N PHE A 36 10.64 -5.45 -10.28
CA PHE A 36 12.02 -5.76 -10.67
C PHE A 36 12.23 -5.93 -12.18
N ASP A 37 11.25 -5.55 -13.00
CA ASP A 37 11.29 -5.66 -14.47
C ASP A 37 11.49 -7.09 -15.01
N LEU A 38 11.11 -8.11 -14.25
CA LEU A 38 11.23 -9.52 -14.62
C LEU A 38 10.03 -10.06 -15.40
N CYS A 39 8.92 -9.30 -15.48
CA CYS A 39 7.68 -9.71 -16.15
C CYS A 39 7.57 -9.25 -17.62
N GLY A 40 8.66 -8.81 -18.26
CA GLY A 40 8.63 -8.35 -19.66
C GLY A 40 7.66 -7.17 -19.89
N PRO A 41 6.79 -7.19 -20.91
CA PRO A 41 5.92 -6.05 -21.23
C PRO A 41 4.89 -5.72 -20.15
N LEU A 42 4.49 -6.69 -19.34
CA LEU A 42 3.60 -6.49 -18.18
C LEU A 42 4.25 -5.63 -17.09
N SER A 43 5.57 -5.73 -16.93
CA SER A 43 6.35 -4.92 -16.00
C SER A 43 6.21 -3.43 -16.30
N GLY A 44 6.18 -3.04 -17.59
CA GLY A 44 5.98 -1.64 -17.98
C GLY A 44 4.66 -1.06 -17.51
N ILE A 45 3.57 -1.80 -17.63
CA ILE A 45 2.22 -1.33 -17.24
C ILE A 45 2.06 -1.29 -15.72
N PHE A 46 2.34 -2.41 -15.04
CA PHE A 46 2.19 -2.51 -13.59
C PHE A 46 3.25 -1.70 -12.84
N GLY A 47 4.49 -1.67 -13.36
CA GLY A 47 5.55 -0.83 -12.82
C GLY A 47 5.19 0.65 -12.93
N ALA A 48 4.75 1.12 -14.10
CA ALA A 48 4.30 2.50 -14.29
C ALA A 48 3.20 2.89 -13.29
N PHE A 49 2.23 2.03 -13.10
CA PHE A 49 1.13 2.25 -12.15
C PHE A 49 1.65 2.30 -10.69
N LEU A 50 2.46 1.33 -10.28
CA LEU A 50 2.99 1.26 -8.92
C LEU A 50 3.93 2.41 -8.61
N PHE A 51 4.88 2.71 -9.51
CA PHE A 51 5.82 3.82 -9.33
C PHE A 51 5.12 5.18 -9.40
N GLY A 52 4.10 5.33 -10.26
CA GLY A 52 3.28 6.54 -10.30
C GLY A 52 2.50 6.76 -9.01
N MET A 53 1.94 5.71 -8.41
CA MET A 53 1.19 5.81 -7.17
C MET A 53 2.06 5.95 -5.93
N PHE A 54 3.09 5.13 -5.79
CA PHE A 54 3.89 4.99 -4.57
C PHE A 54 5.32 5.53 -4.70
N GLY A 55 5.76 5.91 -5.92
CA GLY A 55 7.12 6.33 -6.16
C GLY A 55 8.14 5.28 -5.74
N PHE A 56 9.21 5.68 -5.05
CA PHE A 56 10.24 4.78 -4.52
C PHE A 56 9.67 3.68 -3.62
N MET A 57 8.58 3.98 -2.89
CA MET A 57 7.93 3.02 -2.01
C MET A 57 7.23 1.88 -2.78
N ALA A 58 7.11 1.95 -4.11
CA ALA A 58 6.60 0.86 -4.94
C ALA A 58 7.42 -0.43 -4.78
N TYR A 59 8.70 -0.34 -4.48
CA TYR A 59 9.55 -1.51 -4.19
C TYR A 59 9.14 -2.23 -2.89
N VAL A 60 8.73 -1.49 -1.88
CA VAL A 60 8.36 -2.03 -0.56
C VAL A 60 6.93 -2.56 -0.56
N PHE A 61 6.06 -2.01 -1.40
CA PHE A 61 4.64 -2.35 -1.46
C PHE A 61 4.35 -3.86 -1.61
N PRO A 62 4.90 -4.58 -2.59
CA PRO A 62 4.60 -6.01 -2.75
C PRO A 62 5.17 -6.85 -1.61
N PHE A 63 6.30 -6.46 -1.00
CA PHE A 63 6.81 -7.14 0.19
C PHE A 63 5.89 -6.96 1.39
N LEU A 64 5.37 -5.73 1.59
CA LEU A 64 4.41 -5.46 2.66
C LEU A 64 3.13 -6.28 2.48
N LEU A 65 2.62 -6.40 1.23
CA LEU A 65 1.49 -7.26 0.89
C LEU A 65 1.77 -8.73 1.22
N PHE A 66 2.93 -9.24 0.80
CA PHE A 66 3.35 -10.62 1.03
C PHE A 66 3.42 -10.95 2.52
N PHE A 67 4.13 -10.12 3.30
CA PHE A 67 4.23 -10.32 4.74
C PHE A 67 2.89 -10.16 5.45
N SER A 68 2.07 -9.21 5.04
CA SER A 68 0.74 -8.98 5.59
C SER A 68 -0.16 -10.21 5.40
N ALA A 69 -0.18 -10.79 4.20
CA ALA A 69 -0.94 -11.99 3.90
C ALA A 69 -0.39 -13.22 4.67
N GLY A 70 0.93 -13.38 4.73
CA GLY A 70 1.59 -14.46 5.47
C GLY A 70 1.31 -14.39 6.96
N PHE A 71 1.44 -13.21 7.58
CA PHE A 71 1.11 -13.01 8.99
C PHE A 71 -0.36 -13.26 9.30
N TYR A 72 -1.24 -12.84 8.42
CA TYR A 72 -2.66 -13.11 8.58
C TYR A 72 -2.97 -14.61 8.52
N LEU A 73 -2.34 -15.34 7.59
CA LEU A 73 -2.52 -16.78 7.44
C LEU A 73 -2.04 -17.56 8.68
N MET A 74 -0.87 -17.18 9.21
CA MET A 74 -0.28 -17.86 10.38
C MET A 74 -1.05 -17.59 11.67
N ASN A 75 -1.75 -16.48 11.78
CA ASN A 75 -2.43 -16.04 12.99
C ASN A 75 -3.93 -15.80 12.76
N LYS A 76 -4.59 -16.71 12.06
CA LYS A 76 -6.04 -16.70 11.91
C LYS A 76 -6.72 -16.53 13.28
N ASN A 77 -7.56 -15.51 13.39
CA ASN A 77 -8.40 -15.24 14.57
C ASN A 77 -7.75 -14.43 15.72
N ASN A 78 -6.56 -13.87 15.56
CA ASN A 78 -5.96 -13.04 16.58
C ASN A 78 -6.11 -11.53 16.24
N ARG A 79 -7.03 -10.85 16.93
CA ARG A 79 -7.28 -9.39 16.74
C ARG A 79 -6.02 -8.53 16.90
N ARG A 80 -5.06 -8.96 17.72
CA ARG A 80 -3.79 -8.24 17.90
C ARG A 80 -2.93 -8.24 16.65
N VAL A 81 -2.98 -9.30 15.85
CA VAL A 81 -2.23 -9.41 14.59
C VAL A 81 -2.83 -8.48 13.53
N THR A 82 -4.15 -8.44 13.42
CA THR A 82 -4.84 -7.49 12.53
C THR A 82 -4.46 -6.05 12.85
N GLY A 83 -4.40 -5.68 14.12
CA GLY A 83 -3.95 -4.36 14.55
C GLY A 83 -2.51 -4.04 14.13
N ARG A 84 -1.58 -5.01 14.22
CA ARG A 84 -0.19 -4.85 13.77
C ARG A 84 -0.09 -4.69 12.26
N ILE A 85 -0.89 -5.42 11.49
CA ILE A 85 -0.95 -5.30 10.03
C ILE A 85 -1.42 -3.89 9.65
N ILE A 86 -2.50 -3.40 10.26
CA ILE A 86 -3.01 -2.05 10.02
C ILE A 86 -1.95 -0.99 10.39
N ALA A 87 -1.28 -1.15 11.53
CA ALA A 87 -0.21 -0.25 11.95
C ALA A 87 0.95 -0.23 10.94
N SER A 88 1.32 -1.38 10.36
CA SER A 88 2.35 -1.46 9.32
C SER A 88 1.95 -0.71 8.05
N TRP A 89 0.68 -0.78 7.65
CA TRP A 89 0.16 -0.03 6.51
C TRP A 89 0.14 1.49 6.76
N ILE A 90 -0.25 1.90 7.95
CA ILE A 90 -0.21 3.32 8.35
C ILE A 90 1.24 3.83 8.35
N LEU A 91 2.16 3.07 8.93
CA LEU A 91 3.59 3.40 8.93
C LEU A 91 4.14 3.53 7.51
N TYR A 92 3.78 2.61 6.62
CA TYR A 92 4.15 2.65 5.21
C TYR A 92 3.71 3.96 4.52
N ILE A 93 2.46 4.37 4.74
CA ILE A 93 1.91 5.62 4.18
C ILE A 93 2.65 6.85 4.75
N ILE A 94 2.96 6.86 6.03
CA ILE A 94 3.72 7.94 6.68
C ILE A 94 5.12 8.04 6.06
N ILE A 95 5.81 6.93 5.89
CA ILE A 95 7.15 6.90 5.29
C ILE A 95 7.09 7.40 3.82
N ALA A 96 6.10 6.95 3.05
CA ALA A 96 5.90 7.42 1.67
C ALA A 96 5.69 8.95 1.61
N SER A 97 4.92 9.51 2.54
CA SER A 97 4.71 10.95 2.67
C SER A 97 6.01 11.69 3.03
N LEU A 98 6.80 11.15 3.96
CA LEU A 98 8.09 11.73 4.33
C LEU A 98 9.06 11.75 3.14
N PHE A 99 9.14 10.67 2.36
CA PHE A 99 9.98 10.65 1.15
C PHE A 99 9.59 11.74 0.15
N GLN A 100 8.30 12.07 0.05
CA GLN A 100 7.86 13.17 -0.81
C GLN A 100 8.28 14.54 -0.27
N LEU A 101 8.25 14.74 1.05
CA LEU A 101 8.69 16.01 1.67
C LEU A 101 10.18 16.25 1.53
N PHE A 102 11.01 15.21 1.53
CA PHE A 102 12.45 15.33 1.31
C PHE A 102 12.83 15.67 -0.14
N LYS A 103 11.91 15.52 -1.08
CA LYS A 103 12.13 15.93 -2.46
C LYS A 103 11.94 17.45 -2.55
N THR A 104 13.03 18.16 -2.86
CA THR A 104 13.11 19.64 -2.85
C THR A 104 12.20 20.30 -3.90
N GLU A 105 11.83 19.59 -4.96
CA GLU A 105 10.88 20.07 -5.95
C GLU A 105 9.45 19.66 -5.52
N GLN A 106 8.77 20.57 -4.84
CA GLN A 106 7.35 20.42 -4.58
C GLN A 106 6.60 20.46 -5.91
N ALA A 107 6.03 19.32 -6.28
CA ALA A 107 5.22 19.28 -7.48
C ALA A 107 3.95 20.12 -7.24
N GLU A 108 3.83 21.22 -7.97
CA GLU A 108 2.68 22.14 -7.92
C GLU A 108 1.35 21.48 -8.27
N SER A 109 1.37 20.25 -8.79
CA SER A 109 0.17 19.52 -9.23
C SER A 109 0.28 18.02 -8.96
N ILE A 110 -0.83 17.41 -8.58
CA ILE A 110 -0.96 15.96 -8.33
C ILE A 110 -0.51 15.15 -9.56
N ILE A 111 -0.77 15.65 -10.77
CA ILE A 111 -0.36 15.01 -12.02
C ILE A 111 1.17 14.99 -12.15
N LYS A 112 1.86 16.07 -11.74
CA LYS A 112 3.32 16.11 -11.71
C LYS A 112 3.90 15.11 -10.72
N CYS A 113 3.28 14.92 -9.55
CA CYS A 113 3.69 13.88 -8.58
C CYS A 113 3.61 12.47 -9.18
N TYR A 114 2.55 12.17 -9.93
CA TYR A 114 2.41 10.89 -10.61
C TYR A 114 3.48 10.71 -11.70
N THR A 115 3.68 11.72 -12.55
CA THR A 115 4.66 11.65 -13.65
C THR A 115 6.08 11.54 -13.11
N GLN A 116 6.43 12.25 -12.06
CA GLN A 116 7.73 12.14 -11.40
C GLN A 116 7.95 10.77 -10.78
N GLY A 117 6.94 10.21 -10.10
CA GLY A 117 6.99 8.86 -9.56
C GLY A 117 7.25 7.82 -10.66
N TYR A 118 6.59 7.97 -11.80
CA TYR A 118 6.74 7.07 -12.94
C TYR A 118 8.09 7.23 -13.66
N THR A 119 8.52 8.46 -13.99
CA THR A 119 9.74 8.71 -14.79
C THR A 119 11.03 8.57 -13.99
N GLU A 120 11.04 9.08 -12.78
CA GLU A 120 12.26 9.12 -11.96
C GLU A 120 12.35 7.94 -10.97
N LYS A 121 11.28 7.15 -10.82
CA LYS A 121 11.12 6.09 -9.81
C LYS A 121 11.49 6.56 -8.39
N MET A 122 11.34 7.87 -8.14
CA MET A 122 11.72 8.54 -6.89
C MET A 122 10.55 9.32 -6.29
N GLY A 123 10.65 9.66 -4.99
CA GLY A 123 9.60 10.36 -4.26
C GLY A 123 8.52 9.43 -3.71
N GLY A 124 7.46 10.00 -3.17
CA GLY A 124 6.31 9.26 -2.59
C GLY A 124 5.20 8.98 -3.60
N GLY A 125 5.39 9.31 -4.87
CA GLY A 125 4.38 9.18 -5.91
C GLY A 125 3.11 10.00 -5.62
N LEU A 126 2.00 9.61 -6.24
CA LEU A 126 0.71 10.28 -6.08
C LEU A 126 0.23 10.28 -4.63
N ILE A 127 0.34 9.15 -3.93
CA ILE A 127 -0.14 9.02 -2.55
C ILE A 127 0.69 9.87 -1.60
N GLY A 128 2.02 9.79 -1.70
CA GLY A 128 2.91 10.64 -0.91
C GLY A 128 2.70 12.13 -1.22
N GLY A 129 2.51 12.48 -2.50
CA GLY A 129 2.23 13.85 -2.93
C GLY A 129 0.92 14.39 -2.38
N LEU A 130 -0.14 13.61 -2.41
CA LEU A 130 -1.46 14.02 -1.92
C LEU A 130 -1.44 14.29 -0.40
N ILE A 131 -0.77 13.42 0.36
CA ILE A 131 -0.65 13.57 1.81
C ILE A 131 0.29 14.72 2.16
N SER A 132 1.43 14.84 1.46
CA SER A 132 2.39 15.93 1.72
C SER A 132 1.78 17.28 1.41
N THR A 133 1.05 17.43 0.29
CA THR A 133 0.36 18.68 -0.06
C THR A 133 -0.72 19.01 0.99
N GLY A 134 -1.49 18.03 1.44
CA GLY A 134 -2.47 18.21 2.50
C GLY A 134 -1.83 18.63 3.82
N LEU A 135 -0.71 18.03 4.18
CA LEU A 135 0.03 18.35 5.41
C LEU A 135 0.68 19.73 5.32
N THR A 136 1.30 20.07 4.19
CA THR A 136 1.90 21.40 3.96
C THR A 136 0.82 22.48 3.99
N SER A 137 -0.35 22.24 3.39
CA SER A 137 -1.48 23.17 3.45
C SER A 137 -1.97 23.37 4.89
N ALA A 138 -2.09 22.30 5.66
CA ALA A 138 -2.51 22.38 7.07
C ALA A 138 -1.46 23.11 7.92
N VAL A 139 -0.19 22.74 7.82
CA VAL A 139 0.91 23.37 8.58
C VAL A 139 1.10 24.82 8.14
N GLY A 140 1.03 25.10 6.84
CA GLY A 140 1.11 26.48 6.31
C GLY A 140 -0.01 27.36 6.86
N THR A 141 -1.24 26.86 6.94
CA THR A 141 -2.38 27.57 7.53
C THR A 141 -2.15 27.85 9.02
N PHE A 142 -1.61 26.90 9.78
CA PHE A 142 -1.24 27.11 11.18
C PHE A 142 -0.08 28.10 11.34
N ALA A 143 0.92 28.04 10.47
CA ALA A 143 2.06 28.98 10.50
C ALA A 143 1.61 30.41 10.23
N VAL A 144 0.69 30.64 9.28
CA VAL A 144 0.12 31.97 8.98
C VAL A 144 -0.78 32.46 10.11
N ALA A 145 -1.48 31.57 10.82
CA ALA A 145 -2.32 31.95 11.97
C ALA A 145 -1.50 32.29 13.23
N LEU A 146 -0.23 31.93 13.27
CA LEU A 146 0.67 32.17 14.42
C LEU A 146 1.53 33.45 14.28
N ILE A 147 1.57 34.04 13.08
CA ILE A 147 2.24 35.31 12.77
C ILE A 147 1.24 36.43 12.79
#